data_5305f39e73e6a2d63780f0a29f25dcde
#
_entry.id   5305f39e73e6a2d63780f0a29f25dcde
#
_cell.length_a   1.000
_cell.length_b   1.000
_cell.length_c   1.000
_cell.angle_alpha   90.00
_cell.angle_beta   90.00
_cell.angle_gamma   90.00
#
_symmetry.space_group_name_H-M   'P 1'
#
loop_
_entity.id
_entity.type
_entity.pdbx_description
1 polymer ?
#
loop_
_entity_poly.entity_id
_entity_poly.type
_entity_poly.pdbx_seq_one_letter_code
_entity_poly.pdbx_strand_id
1 'polypeptide(L)'
;MTEPAPKTRRAPKGEKRREELLDAALQVFSLEGYSGASVAKVAAIVGISVAGVLHHFPSKISLLMGVLQRRDEVNQRIADEVRAEKSLTGLLGSLRAINRSNATAPGVVRAFTILNAESLLDTQPAWAWFQARYAAIQQRMQGQFADLVAAGEVRSDVDIAGLVEEILAMMDGLQIQWLRFPEIGRAHV
;
A
#
# COMPACT_ATOMS: atom_id res chain seq x y z
N MET A 1 -22.18 35.08 18.48
CA MET A 1 -21.05 35.23 17.54
C MET A 1 -20.66 33.82 17.09
N THR A 2 -21.07 33.44 15.89
CA THR A 2 -20.84 32.08 15.33
C THR A 2 -19.53 32.14 14.56
N GLU A 3 -18.56 31.35 14.97
CA GLU A 3 -17.25 31.19 14.32
C GLU A 3 -17.44 30.55 12.94
N PRO A 4 -16.86 31.10 11.86
CA PRO A 4 -17.02 30.51 10.53
C PRO A 4 -16.24 29.21 10.42
N ALA A 5 -16.89 28.14 9.92
CA ALA A 5 -16.29 26.84 9.66
C ALA A 5 -15.03 26.95 8.77
N PRO A 6 -14.00 26.14 8.99
CA PRO A 6 -12.75 26.21 8.23
C PRO A 6 -13.03 25.86 6.76
N LYS A 7 -12.67 26.78 5.86
CA LYS A 7 -12.74 26.59 4.41
C LYS A 7 -11.76 25.47 4.02
N THR A 8 -12.26 24.32 3.61
CA THR A 8 -11.47 23.26 2.98
C THR A 8 -10.73 23.84 1.78
N ARG A 9 -9.41 23.90 1.87
CA ARG A 9 -8.52 24.41 0.84
C ARG A 9 -8.61 23.45 -0.37
N ARG A 10 -9.24 23.89 -1.47
CA ARG A 10 -9.30 23.14 -2.71
C ARG A 10 -7.88 22.81 -3.16
N ALA A 11 -7.58 21.52 -3.34
CA ALA A 11 -6.28 21.08 -3.86
C ALA A 11 -5.94 21.81 -5.17
N PRO A 12 -4.68 22.20 -5.40
CA PRO A 12 -4.25 22.83 -6.65
C PRO A 12 -4.64 21.94 -7.85
N LYS A 13 -5.04 22.56 -8.97
CA LYS A 13 -5.54 21.86 -10.16
C LYS A 13 -4.59 20.76 -10.67
N GLY A 14 -3.28 20.95 -10.49
CA GLY A 14 -2.24 19.98 -10.82
C GLY A 14 -2.22 18.74 -9.91
N GLU A 15 -2.48 18.92 -8.62
CA GLU A 15 -2.51 17.83 -7.65
C GLU A 15 -3.73 16.92 -7.88
N LYS A 16 -4.90 17.50 -8.13
CA LYS A 16 -6.08 16.74 -8.53
C LYS A 16 -5.83 15.90 -9.79
N ARG A 17 -5.19 16.49 -10.80
CA ARG A 17 -4.85 15.78 -12.04
C ARG A 17 -3.86 14.64 -11.78
N ARG A 18 -2.89 14.85 -10.89
CA ARG A 18 -1.94 13.82 -10.51
C ARG A 18 -2.64 12.62 -9.86
N GLU A 19 -3.62 12.84 -8.98
CA GLU A 19 -4.42 11.77 -8.36
C GLU A 19 -5.25 11.02 -9.40
N GLU A 20 -5.94 11.70 -10.32
CA GLU A 20 -6.70 11.08 -11.42
C GLU A 20 -5.81 10.16 -12.27
N LEU A 21 -4.57 10.55 -12.51
CA LEU A 21 -3.58 9.75 -13.24
C LEU A 21 -3.15 8.51 -12.47
N LEU A 22 -2.97 8.62 -11.15
CA LEU A 22 -2.62 7.48 -10.30
C LEU A 22 -3.79 6.48 -10.21
N ASP A 23 -5.04 6.95 -10.17
CA ASP A 23 -6.22 6.07 -10.19
C ASP A 23 -6.32 5.30 -11.51
N ALA A 24 -6.17 5.99 -12.64
CA ALA A 24 -6.17 5.35 -13.95
C ALA A 24 -5.00 4.37 -14.12
N ALA A 25 -3.81 4.72 -13.64
CA ALA A 25 -2.65 3.84 -13.67
C ALA A 25 -2.85 2.59 -12.81
N LEU A 26 -3.41 2.74 -11.62
CA LEU A 26 -3.76 1.63 -10.74
C LEU A 26 -4.72 0.66 -11.44
N GLN A 27 -5.76 1.18 -12.12
CA GLN A 27 -6.70 0.39 -12.89
C GLN A 27 -5.99 -0.42 -13.99
N VAL A 28 -5.12 0.23 -14.79
CA VAL A 28 -4.39 -0.44 -15.87
C VAL A 28 -3.44 -1.50 -15.30
N PHE A 29 -2.67 -1.18 -14.26
CA PHE A 29 -1.74 -2.13 -13.63
C PHE A 29 -2.47 -3.31 -12.97
N SER A 30 -3.67 -3.11 -12.44
CA SER A 30 -4.46 -4.20 -11.82
C SER A 30 -4.99 -5.23 -12.83
N LEU A 31 -5.12 -4.83 -14.10
CA LEU A 31 -5.63 -5.68 -15.17
C LEU A 31 -4.51 -6.32 -16.01
N GLU A 32 -3.43 -5.60 -16.22
CA GLU A 32 -2.43 -5.95 -17.23
C GLU A 32 -1.01 -6.15 -16.67
N GLY A 33 -0.81 -5.89 -15.36
CA GLY A 33 0.52 -5.85 -14.77
C GLY A 33 1.35 -4.67 -15.27
N TYR A 34 2.63 -4.63 -14.88
CA TYR A 34 3.54 -3.60 -15.39
C TYR A 34 3.86 -3.82 -16.86
N SER A 35 4.16 -5.05 -17.26
CA SER A 35 4.63 -5.36 -18.62
C SER A 35 3.58 -5.01 -19.69
N GLY A 36 2.31 -5.37 -19.46
CA GLY A 36 1.21 -5.13 -20.41
C GLY A 36 0.65 -3.70 -20.39
N ALA A 37 0.89 -2.94 -19.32
CA ALA A 37 0.40 -1.59 -19.17
C ALA A 37 1.11 -0.59 -20.10
N SER A 38 0.41 0.46 -20.55
CA SER A 38 1.00 1.56 -21.31
C SER A 38 0.51 2.93 -20.83
N VAL A 39 1.38 3.94 -20.98
CA VAL A 39 1.04 5.34 -20.67
C VAL A 39 -0.14 5.82 -21.56
N ALA A 40 -0.24 5.32 -22.78
CA ALA A 40 -1.32 5.66 -23.70
C ALA A 40 -2.70 5.21 -23.18
N LYS A 41 -2.80 4.03 -22.56
CA LYS A 41 -4.04 3.54 -21.92
C LYS A 41 -4.46 4.43 -20.75
N VAL A 42 -3.50 4.83 -19.91
CA VAL A 42 -3.74 5.77 -18.81
C VAL A 42 -4.23 7.12 -19.33
N ALA A 43 -3.58 7.65 -20.37
CA ALA A 43 -3.97 8.89 -21.03
C ALA A 43 -5.42 8.84 -21.56
N ALA A 44 -5.80 7.73 -22.19
CA ALA A 44 -7.15 7.50 -22.73
C ALA A 44 -8.21 7.49 -21.61
N ILE A 45 -7.94 6.84 -20.47
CA ILE A 45 -8.86 6.79 -19.32
C ILE A 45 -9.11 8.19 -18.74
N VAL A 46 -8.05 9.00 -18.61
CA VAL A 46 -8.14 10.35 -18.02
C VAL A 46 -8.62 11.40 -19.04
N GLY A 47 -8.64 11.06 -20.34
CA GLY A 47 -9.05 11.97 -21.41
C GLY A 47 -8.04 13.08 -21.70
N ILE A 48 -6.73 12.79 -21.60
CA ILE A 48 -5.65 13.74 -21.92
C ILE A 48 -4.67 13.11 -22.93
N SER A 49 -3.77 13.93 -23.48
CA SER A 49 -2.69 13.42 -24.32
C SER A 49 -1.62 12.65 -23.54
N VAL A 50 -0.89 11.75 -24.22
CA VAL A 50 0.29 11.08 -23.65
C VAL A 50 1.30 12.10 -23.12
N ALA A 51 1.52 13.20 -23.84
CA ALA A 51 2.39 14.29 -23.40
C ALA A 51 1.89 14.91 -22.09
N GLY A 52 0.56 15.02 -21.90
CA GLY A 52 -0.03 15.50 -20.65
C GLY A 52 0.24 14.55 -19.48
N VAL A 53 0.21 13.23 -19.68
CA VAL A 53 0.62 12.26 -18.66
C VAL A 53 2.10 12.40 -18.34
N LEU A 54 2.96 12.45 -19.37
CA LEU A 54 4.41 12.54 -19.22
C LEU A 54 4.87 13.84 -18.56
N HIS A 55 4.08 14.89 -18.62
CA HIS A 55 4.30 16.12 -17.86
C HIS A 55 4.21 15.90 -16.34
N HIS A 56 3.28 15.06 -15.88
CA HIS A 56 3.13 14.71 -14.47
C HIS A 56 4.01 13.54 -14.03
N PHE A 57 4.20 12.56 -14.91
CA PHE A 57 4.99 11.37 -14.68
C PHE A 57 5.88 11.12 -15.89
N PRO A 58 7.17 11.51 -15.84
CA PRO A 58 8.07 11.50 -17.00
C PRO A 58 8.29 10.14 -17.67
N SER A 59 7.85 9.05 -17.03
CA SER A 59 7.97 7.70 -17.57
C SER A 59 6.90 6.76 -17.00
N LYS A 60 6.72 5.58 -17.62
CA LYS A 60 5.89 4.51 -17.07
C LYS A 60 6.39 4.04 -15.69
N ILE A 61 7.73 4.07 -15.47
CA ILE A 61 8.34 3.74 -14.18
C ILE A 61 7.94 4.76 -13.11
N SER A 62 8.03 6.06 -13.41
CA SER A 62 7.64 7.10 -12.44
C SER A 62 6.15 7.04 -12.08
N LEU A 63 5.31 6.65 -13.03
CA LEU A 63 3.88 6.40 -12.79
C LEU A 63 3.67 5.19 -11.87
N LEU A 64 4.39 4.09 -12.12
CA LEU A 64 4.40 2.90 -11.26
C LEU A 64 4.81 3.25 -9.83
N MET A 65 5.96 3.94 -9.67
CA MET A 65 6.45 4.36 -8.35
C MET A 65 5.42 5.24 -7.61
N GLY A 66 4.76 6.15 -8.32
CA GLY A 66 3.70 6.97 -7.76
C GLY A 66 2.51 6.14 -7.23
N VAL A 67 2.07 5.11 -7.95
CA VAL A 67 1.00 4.20 -7.51
C VAL A 67 1.41 3.41 -6.27
N LEU A 68 2.62 2.85 -6.25
CA LEU A 68 3.14 2.06 -5.13
C LEU A 68 3.30 2.92 -3.87
N GLN A 69 3.89 4.10 -4.02
CA GLN A 69 4.10 5.04 -2.92
C GLN A 69 2.76 5.50 -2.31
N ARG A 70 1.79 5.90 -3.15
CA ARG A 70 0.45 6.32 -2.67
C ARG A 70 -0.23 5.24 -1.83
N ARG A 71 -0.13 3.97 -2.24
CA ARG A 71 -0.69 2.86 -1.45
C ARG A 71 -0.02 2.75 -0.08
N ASP A 72 1.30 2.85 -0.02
CA ASP A 72 2.01 2.78 1.26
C ASP A 72 1.67 3.95 2.18
N GLU A 73 1.54 5.16 1.65
CA GLU A 73 1.09 6.34 2.40
C GLU A 73 -0.33 6.17 2.97
N VAL A 74 -1.24 5.55 2.21
CA VAL A 74 -2.60 5.23 2.69
C VAL A 74 -2.55 4.22 3.82
N ASN A 75 -1.80 3.12 3.66
CA ASN A 75 -1.66 2.09 4.68
C ASN A 75 -1.01 2.63 5.95
N GLN A 76 0.00 3.51 5.80
CA GLN A 76 0.66 4.14 6.94
C GLN A 76 -0.30 5.04 7.72
N ARG A 77 -1.09 5.87 7.04
CA ARG A 77 -2.10 6.71 7.69
C ARG A 77 -3.13 5.89 8.46
N ILE A 78 -3.65 4.81 7.86
CA ILE A 78 -4.58 3.90 8.52
C ILE A 78 -3.95 3.28 9.78
N ALA A 79 -2.69 2.86 9.69
CA ALA A 79 -1.97 2.30 10.83
C ALA A 79 -1.79 3.33 11.96
N ASP A 80 -1.44 4.57 11.62
CA ASP A 80 -1.20 5.64 12.57
C ASP A 80 -2.50 6.11 13.26
N GLU A 81 -3.61 6.19 12.52
CA GLU A 81 -4.93 6.57 13.06
C GLU A 81 -5.47 5.55 14.08
N VAL A 82 -5.23 4.25 13.85
CA VAL A 82 -5.74 3.19 14.74
C VAL A 82 -4.80 2.97 15.93
N ARG A 83 -3.52 3.28 15.77
CA ARG A 83 -2.48 3.06 16.78
C ARG A 83 -2.44 4.17 17.84
N ALA A 84 -3.59 4.42 18.49
CA ALA A 84 -3.68 5.40 19.60
C ALA A 84 -2.85 4.98 20.84
N GLU A 85 -2.60 3.67 21.00
CA GLU A 85 -1.86 3.11 22.15
C GLU A 85 -0.67 2.25 21.68
N LYS A 86 0.47 2.38 22.36
CA LYS A 86 1.63 1.49 22.20
C LYS A 86 1.39 0.17 22.94
N SER A 87 0.43 -0.61 22.47
CA SER A 87 0.02 -1.89 23.04
C SER A 87 -0.06 -2.97 21.98
N LEU A 88 -0.05 -4.24 22.38
CA LEU A 88 -0.26 -5.37 21.48
C LEU A 88 -1.63 -5.27 20.79
N THR A 89 -2.67 -4.87 21.51
CA THR A 89 -4.00 -4.64 20.96
C THR A 89 -3.99 -3.52 19.91
N GLY A 90 -3.28 -2.43 20.13
CA GLY A 90 -3.11 -1.34 19.17
C GLY A 90 -2.37 -1.79 17.91
N LEU A 91 -1.31 -2.58 18.05
CA LEU A 91 -0.58 -3.15 16.90
C LEU A 91 -1.48 -4.08 16.07
N LEU A 92 -2.15 -5.04 16.69
CA LEU A 92 -3.07 -5.94 16.00
C LEU A 92 -4.27 -5.19 15.39
N GLY A 93 -4.76 -4.17 16.07
CA GLY A 93 -5.79 -3.26 15.56
C GLY A 93 -5.38 -2.58 14.26
N SER A 94 -4.14 -2.09 14.18
CA SER A 94 -3.59 -1.46 12.97
C SER A 94 -3.52 -2.45 11.80
N LEU A 95 -3.04 -3.68 12.03
CA LEU A 95 -3.00 -4.72 10.99
C LEU A 95 -4.40 -5.09 10.49
N ARG A 96 -5.38 -5.21 11.41
CA ARG A 96 -6.78 -5.43 11.05
C ARG A 96 -7.36 -4.29 10.23
N ALA A 97 -7.09 -3.04 10.60
CA ALA A 97 -7.58 -1.87 9.86
C ALA A 97 -7.03 -1.81 8.43
N ILE A 98 -5.74 -2.11 8.25
CA ILE A 98 -5.13 -2.25 6.91
C ILE A 98 -5.82 -3.35 6.11
N ASN A 99 -6.05 -4.53 6.71
CA ASN A 99 -6.71 -5.64 6.03
C ASN A 99 -8.15 -5.31 5.65
N ARG A 100 -8.92 -4.65 6.51
CA ARG A 100 -10.27 -4.17 6.20
C ARG A 100 -10.27 -3.17 5.04
N SER A 101 -9.35 -2.22 5.04
CA SER A 101 -9.18 -1.27 3.93
C SER A 101 -8.85 -2.01 2.62
N ASN A 102 -7.94 -2.97 2.66
CA ASN A 102 -7.61 -3.81 1.51
C ASN A 102 -8.84 -4.59 0.98
N ALA A 103 -9.68 -5.12 1.86
CA ALA A 103 -10.88 -5.87 1.50
C ALA A 103 -11.92 -5.02 0.73
N THR A 104 -11.94 -3.72 0.94
CA THR A 104 -12.81 -2.77 0.19
C THR A 104 -12.24 -2.37 -1.17
N ALA A 105 -10.98 -2.68 -1.46
CA ALA A 105 -10.27 -2.23 -2.66
C ALA A 105 -9.53 -3.39 -3.38
N PRO A 106 -10.24 -4.44 -3.84
CA PRO A 106 -9.61 -5.64 -4.44
C PRO A 106 -8.74 -5.34 -5.66
N GLY A 107 -9.06 -4.30 -6.43
CA GLY A 107 -8.24 -3.85 -7.56
C GLY A 107 -6.86 -3.36 -7.12
N VAL A 108 -6.79 -2.62 -6.00
CA VAL A 108 -5.53 -2.15 -5.40
C VAL A 108 -4.66 -3.33 -4.97
N VAL A 109 -5.26 -4.28 -4.24
CA VAL A 109 -4.55 -5.47 -3.75
C VAL A 109 -4.05 -6.31 -4.91
N ARG A 110 -4.87 -6.51 -5.95
CA ARG A 110 -4.49 -7.24 -7.15
C ARG A 110 -3.31 -6.58 -7.87
N ALA A 111 -3.38 -5.27 -8.13
CA ALA A 111 -2.29 -4.54 -8.76
C ALA A 111 -0.99 -4.72 -7.99
N PHE A 112 -1.05 -4.56 -6.67
CA PHE A 112 0.13 -4.68 -5.83
C PHE A 112 0.71 -6.10 -5.82
N THR A 113 -0.13 -7.12 -5.73
CA THR A 113 0.28 -8.53 -5.77
C THR A 113 0.94 -8.89 -7.11
N ILE A 114 0.36 -8.44 -8.24
CA ILE A 114 0.94 -8.66 -9.57
C ILE A 114 2.27 -7.94 -9.70
N LEU A 115 2.33 -6.66 -9.32
CA LEU A 115 3.55 -5.86 -9.42
C LEU A 115 4.68 -6.39 -8.52
N ASN A 116 4.33 -6.88 -7.32
CA ASN A 116 5.30 -7.54 -6.44
C ASN A 116 5.86 -8.82 -7.09
N ALA A 117 4.99 -9.69 -7.64
CA ALA A 117 5.41 -10.90 -8.31
C ALA A 117 6.25 -10.64 -9.57
N GLU A 118 5.87 -9.65 -10.40
CA GLU A 118 6.66 -9.25 -11.58
C GLU A 118 8.04 -8.70 -11.19
N SER A 119 8.17 -8.10 -10.01
CA SER A 119 9.40 -7.47 -9.52
C SER A 119 10.33 -8.41 -8.73
N LEU A 120 10.12 -9.73 -8.79
CA LEU A 120 11.05 -10.70 -8.17
C LEU A 120 12.40 -10.80 -8.87
N LEU A 121 12.49 -10.34 -10.11
CA LEU A 121 13.76 -10.25 -10.84
C LEU A 121 14.40 -8.87 -10.61
N ASP A 122 15.70 -8.85 -10.33
CA ASP A 122 16.48 -7.63 -10.06
C ASP A 122 16.55 -6.66 -11.25
N THR A 123 16.27 -7.15 -12.45
CA THR A 123 16.15 -6.36 -13.68
C THR A 123 14.83 -5.58 -13.77
N GLN A 124 13.87 -5.84 -12.90
CA GLN A 124 12.57 -5.18 -12.92
C GLN A 124 12.59 -3.82 -12.19
N PRO A 125 11.88 -2.81 -12.72
CA PRO A 125 11.95 -1.44 -12.17
C PRO A 125 11.53 -1.31 -10.71
N ALA A 126 10.63 -2.16 -10.24
CA ALA A 126 10.10 -2.10 -8.88
C ALA A 126 10.89 -2.97 -7.87
N TRP A 127 11.90 -3.74 -8.31
CA TRP A 127 12.64 -4.64 -7.42
C TRP A 127 13.27 -3.93 -6.22
N ALA A 128 14.06 -2.89 -6.46
CA ALA A 128 14.70 -2.12 -5.38
C ALA A 128 13.68 -1.45 -4.44
N TRP A 129 12.56 -1.01 -4.99
CA TRP A 129 11.49 -0.40 -4.19
C TRP A 129 10.85 -1.43 -3.25
N PHE A 130 10.51 -2.63 -3.75
CA PHE A 130 9.94 -3.67 -2.89
C PHE A 130 10.92 -4.16 -1.83
N GLN A 131 12.22 -4.31 -2.17
CA GLN A 131 13.24 -4.63 -1.18
C GLN A 131 13.31 -3.60 -0.06
N ALA A 132 13.43 -2.32 -0.40
CA ALA A 132 13.48 -1.24 0.59
C ALA A 132 12.19 -1.19 1.43
N ARG A 133 11.03 -1.42 0.80
CA ARG A 133 9.74 -1.46 1.49
C ARG A 133 9.66 -2.59 2.52
N TYR A 134 10.00 -3.83 2.13
CA TYR A 134 9.97 -4.95 3.07
C TYR A 134 10.95 -4.74 4.22
N ALA A 135 12.17 -4.29 3.96
CA ALA A 135 13.15 -3.96 4.99
C ALA A 135 12.63 -2.90 5.97
N ALA A 136 12.01 -1.83 5.47
CA ALA A 136 11.45 -0.76 6.31
C ALA A 136 10.27 -1.26 7.18
N ILE A 137 9.40 -2.11 6.62
CA ILE A 137 8.27 -2.68 7.38
C ILE A 137 8.79 -3.63 8.46
N GLN A 138 9.73 -4.53 8.13
CA GLN A 138 10.35 -5.45 9.09
C GLN A 138 11.00 -4.68 10.24
N GLN A 139 11.84 -3.70 9.95
CA GLN A 139 12.52 -2.89 10.96
C GLN A 139 11.52 -2.17 11.89
N ARG A 140 10.47 -1.58 11.32
CA ARG A 140 9.43 -0.89 12.08
C ARG A 140 8.68 -1.85 13.00
N MET A 141 8.24 -3.01 12.48
CA MET A 141 7.51 -3.99 13.28
C MET A 141 8.38 -4.62 14.36
N GLN A 142 9.65 -4.92 14.07
CA GLN A 142 10.60 -5.40 15.08
C GLN A 142 10.79 -4.40 16.22
N GLY A 143 10.92 -3.10 15.90
CA GLY A 143 10.95 -2.05 16.92
C GLY A 143 9.69 -1.99 17.76
N GLN A 144 8.53 -2.16 17.15
CA GLN A 144 7.24 -2.20 17.88
C GLN A 144 7.13 -3.39 18.81
N PHE A 145 7.54 -4.59 18.37
CA PHE A 145 7.56 -5.77 19.23
C PHE A 145 8.60 -5.66 20.36
N ALA A 146 9.75 -5.05 20.09
CA ALA A 146 10.76 -4.78 21.13
C ALA A 146 10.19 -3.85 22.23
N ASP A 147 9.45 -2.80 21.86
CA ASP A 147 8.74 -1.94 22.82
C ASP A 147 7.72 -2.73 23.66
N LEU A 148 6.97 -3.67 23.04
CA LEU A 148 5.98 -4.51 23.73
C LEU A 148 6.64 -5.53 24.67
N VAL A 149 7.80 -6.08 24.32
CA VAL A 149 8.59 -6.92 25.22
C VAL A 149 9.07 -6.11 26.42
N ALA A 150 9.59 -4.90 26.20
CA ALA A 150 10.01 -4.01 27.27
C ALA A 150 8.85 -3.60 28.21
N ALA A 151 7.63 -3.50 27.69
CA ALA A 151 6.42 -3.24 28.46
C ALA A 151 5.83 -4.48 29.15
N GLY A 152 6.39 -5.68 28.91
CA GLY A 152 5.88 -6.95 29.49
C GLY A 152 4.60 -7.49 28.83
N GLU A 153 4.16 -6.92 27.70
CA GLU A 153 2.99 -7.39 26.95
C GLU A 153 3.31 -8.59 26.04
N VAL A 154 4.57 -8.77 25.71
CA VAL A 154 5.09 -9.92 24.94
C VAL A 154 6.23 -10.55 25.71
N ARG A 155 6.31 -11.88 25.69
CA ARG A 155 7.38 -12.64 26.38
C ARG A 155 8.75 -12.23 25.84
N SER A 156 9.75 -12.21 26.72
CA SER A 156 11.12 -11.81 26.38
C SER A 156 11.92 -12.86 25.60
N ASP A 157 11.42 -14.11 25.55
CA ASP A 157 12.06 -15.24 24.86
C ASP A 157 11.54 -15.43 23.41
N VAL A 158 10.74 -14.50 22.89
CA VAL A 158 10.23 -14.53 21.51
C VAL A 158 11.30 -14.13 20.52
N ASP A 159 11.47 -14.94 19.47
CA ASP A 159 12.22 -14.52 18.28
C ASP A 159 11.40 -13.48 17.50
N ILE A 160 11.65 -12.20 17.81
CA ILE A 160 10.93 -11.07 17.20
C ILE A 160 11.16 -11.02 15.68
N ALA A 161 12.37 -11.33 15.20
CA ALA A 161 12.66 -11.28 13.77
C ALA A 161 11.87 -12.33 13.02
N GLY A 162 11.91 -13.59 13.46
CA GLY A 162 11.13 -14.68 12.88
C GLY A 162 9.62 -14.42 12.94
N LEU A 163 9.11 -13.93 14.08
CA LEU A 163 7.68 -13.59 14.23
C LEU A 163 7.24 -12.54 13.20
N VAL A 164 8.03 -11.51 12.97
CA VAL A 164 7.71 -10.45 11.99
C VAL A 164 7.72 -11.00 10.57
N GLU A 165 8.69 -11.86 10.22
CA GLU A 165 8.75 -12.53 8.92
C GLU A 165 7.52 -13.41 8.69
N GLU A 166 7.11 -14.21 9.70
CA GLU A 166 5.91 -15.05 9.64
C GLU A 166 4.63 -14.23 9.45
N ILE A 167 4.47 -13.12 10.18
CA ILE A 167 3.32 -12.22 10.04
C ILE A 167 3.24 -11.66 8.61
N LEU A 168 4.33 -11.18 8.06
CA LEU A 168 4.35 -10.62 6.70
C LEU A 168 4.10 -11.70 5.64
N ALA A 169 4.71 -12.87 5.78
CA ALA A 169 4.50 -14.00 4.88
C ALA A 169 3.03 -14.46 4.89
N MET A 170 2.42 -14.52 6.08
CA MET A 170 1.01 -14.88 6.22
C MET A 170 0.08 -13.84 5.60
N MET A 171 0.35 -12.54 5.81
CA MET A 171 -0.44 -11.46 5.22
C MET A 171 -0.39 -11.49 3.69
N ASP A 172 0.78 -11.65 3.09
CA ASP A 172 0.95 -11.72 1.64
C ASP A 172 0.30 -12.99 1.08
N GLY A 173 0.48 -14.15 1.74
CA GLY A 173 -0.14 -15.40 1.35
C GLY A 173 -1.67 -15.35 1.40
N LEU A 174 -2.24 -14.80 2.45
CA LEU A 174 -3.69 -14.65 2.60
C LEU A 174 -4.27 -13.68 1.55
N GLN A 175 -3.58 -12.61 1.17
CA GLN A 175 -4.00 -11.72 0.10
C GLN A 175 -4.12 -12.46 -1.24
N ILE A 176 -3.14 -13.31 -1.59
CA ILE A 176 -3.17 -14.11 -2.83
C ILE A 176 -4.35 -15.08 -2.82
N GLN A 177 -4.57 -15.77 -1.71
CA GLN A 177 -5.68 -16.72 -1.55
C GLN A 177 -7.02 -16.00 -1.63
N TRP A 178 -7.18 -14.88 -0.94
CA TRP A 178 -8.40 -14.07 -0.96
C TRP A 178 -8.75 -13.55 -2.35
N LEU A 179 -7.78 -13.16 -3.15
CA LEU A 179 -8.01 -12.72 -4.54
C LEU A 179 -8.55 -13.85 -5.43
N ARG A 180 -8.28 -15.12 -5.09
CA ARG A 180 -8.79 -16.31 -5.79
C ARG A 180 -10.10 -16.83 -5.21
N PHE A 181 -10.24 -16.77 -3.90
CA PHE A 181 -11.33 -17.30 -3.11
C PHE A 181 -11.84 -16.21 -2.16
N PRO A 182 -12.80 -15.36 -2.58
CA PRO A 182 -13.23 -14.19 -1.79
C PRO A 182 -13.83 -14.52 -0.41
N GLU A 183 -14.17 -15.78 -0.16
CA GLU A 183 -14.59 -16.28 1.16
C GLU A 183 -13.44 -16.44 2.14
N ILE A 184 -12.21 -16.62 1.66
CA ILE A 184 -11.01 -16.68 2.51
C ILE A 184 -10.73 -15.30 3.09
N GLY A 185 -10.49 -15.24 4.39
CA GLY A 185 -10.20 -13.99 5.08
C GLY A 185 -11.40 -13.25 5.65
N ARG A 186 -12.65 -13.61 5.28
CA ARG A 186 -13.85 -13.01 5.92
C ARG A 186 -13.90 -13.24 7.43
N ALA A 187 -13.30 -14.33 7.91
CA ALA A 187 -13.20 -14.63 9.34
C ALA A 187 -12.09 -13.83 10.05
N HIS A 188 -11.21 -13.17 9.31
CA HIS A 188 -10.05 -12.43 9.83
C HIS A 188 -10.19 -10.90 9.68
N VAL A 189 -11.33 -10.43 9.17
CA VAL A 189 -11.62 -8.99 8.94
C VAL A 189 -12.48 -8.41 10.04
#